data_d81cbe92d4cb7bd369dbf1d0539e834f
#
_entry.id   d81cbe92d4cb7bd369dbf1d0539e834f
#
_cell.length_a   1.000
_cell.length_b   1.000
_cell.length_c   1.000
_cell.angle_alpha   90.00
_cell.angle_beta   90.00
_cell.angle_gamma   90.00
#
_symmetry.space_group_name_H-M   'P 1'
#
loop_
_entity.id
_entity.type
_entity.pdbx_description
1 polymer ?
#
loop_
_entity_poly.entity_id
_entity_poly.type
_entity_poly.pdbx_seq_one_letter_code
_entity_poly.pdbx_strand_id
1 'polypeptide(L)'
;MSESNLMLHAGGREVTLDELREVRTPEGTDTWFPVPHAEVVTTVGKVLNGAGFTIERARYGLARNDARMFCTMDLSTPLAQGVKLAVGVRNSCDKSFPIGFVAGSRVFVCDNLAFRSEISVARKHTRYGETRFLEATSLAVQNLQQFRDTEVKRICAFRDTGLLSVEADSLILQAYERGVISSHSLPDVVKCWRAPEFEEFQPRTVWSLFNAFTSALGGAAAKNPQRFAATTMELNTLFDTFVQSI
;
A
#
# COMPACT_ATOMS: atom_id res chain seq x y z
N MET A 1 -21.15 -0.19 -7.46
CA MET A 1 -19.88 0.17 -6.79
C MET A 1 -18.79 -0.65 -7.46
N SER A 2 -17.91 -0.01 -8.21
CA SER A 2 -16.78 -0.68 -8.84
C SER A 2 -15.80 -1.06 -7.73
N GLU A 3 -15.68 -2.34 -7.41
CA GLU A 3 -14.59 -2.81 -6.55
C GLU A 3 -13.27 -2.43 -7.24
N SER A 4 -12.51 -1.51 -6.63
CA SER A 4 -11.22 -1.14 -7.17
C SER A 4 -10.29 -2.34 -7.08
N ASN A 5 -9.92 -2.90 -8.22
CA ASN A 5 -9.01 -4.03 -8.35
C ASN A 5 -7.56 -3.59 -8.10
N LEU A 6 -7.27 -3.17 -6.88
CA LEU A 6 -5.95 -2.68 -6.43
C LEU A 6 -4.80 -3.67 -6.61
N MET A 7 -5.12 -4.94 -6.93
CA MET A 7 -4.16 -6.04 -6.94
C MET A 7 -3.81 -6.56 -8.33
N LEU A 8 -4.49 -6.09 -9.37
CA LEU A 8 -4.33 -6.67 -10.70
C LEU A 8 -3.36 -5.83 -11.54
N HIS A 9 -2.18 -6.37 -11.80
CA HIS A 9 -1.35 -5.91 -12.93
C HIS A 9 -2.09 -6.11 -14.26
N ALA A 10 -1.70 -5.38 -15.30
CA ALA A 10 -2.15 -5.70 -16.66
C ALA A 10 -1.89 -7.20 -16.95
N GLY A 11 -2.96 -7.97 -17.14
CA GLY A 11 -2.91 -9.43 -17.27
C GLY A 11 -2.80 -10.21 -15.95
N GLY A 12 -3.01 -9.55 -14.80
CA GLY A 12 -3.12 -10.21 -13.50
C GLY A 12 -4.56 -10.63 -13.21
N ARG A 13 -4.72 -11.59 -12.29
CA ARG A 13 -6.01 -12.09 -11.81
C ARG A 13 -6.05 -12.11 -10.29
N GLU A 14 -7.22 -11.86 -9.71
CA GLU A 14 -7.48 -12.10 -8.30
C GLU A 14 -7.68 -13.60 -8.08
N VAL A 15 -7.14 -14.11 -6.97
CA VAL A 15 -7.17 -15.52 -6.62
C VAL A 15 -7.50 -15.73 -5.15
N THR A 16 -7.99 -16.92 -4.84
CA THR A 16 -8.18 -17.39 -3.47
C THR A 16 -6.84 -17.88 -2.87
N LEU A 17 -6.80 -18.05 -1.55
CA LEU A 17 -5.63 -18.64 -0.89
C LEU A 17 -5.37 -20.09 -1.35
N ASP A 18 -6.43 -20.84 -1.66
CA ASP A 18 -6.28 -22.23 -2.12
C ASP A 18 -5.68 -22.26 -3.54
N GLU A 19 -6.17 -21.44 -4.46
CA GLU A 19 -5.53 -21.27 -5.76
C GLU A 19 -4.07 -20.82 -5.66
N LEU A 20 -3.74 -19.96 -4.66
CA LEU A 20 -2.37 -19.52 -4.42
C LEU A 20 -1.46 -20.67 -3.96
N ARG A 21 -2.01 -21.66 -3.23
CA ARG A 21 -1.29 -22.87 -2.79
C ARG A 21 -0.98 -23.81 -3.95
N GLU A 22 -1.78 -23.80 -4.99
CA GLU A 22 -1.61 -24.64 -6.20
C GLU A 22 -0.53 -24.07 -7.15
N VAL A 23 -0.10 -22.83 -6.95
CA VAL A 23 0.93 -22.21 -7.80
C VAL A 23 2.26 -22.97 -7.65
N ARG A 24 2.75 -23.52 -8.75
CA ARG A 24 4.02 -24.22 -8.78
C ARG A 24 5.18 -23.24 -8.54
N THR A 25 5.98 -23.55 -7.54
CA THR A 25 7.23 -22.82 -7.27
C THR A 25 8.36 -23.47 -8.11
N PRO A 26 9.15 -22.68 -8.86
CA PRO A 26 10.28 -23.22 -9.62
C PRO A 26 11.34 -23.83 -8.70
N GLU A 27 12.13 -24.75 -9.24
CA GLU A 27 13.31 -25.26 -8.53
C GLU A 27 14.33 -24.15 -8.28
N GLY A 28 14.98 -24.21 -7.12
CA GLY A 28 16.05 -23.29 -6.75
C GLY A 28 17.31 -23.53 -7.62
N THR A 29 18.20 -22.55 -7.57
CA THR A 29 19.57 -22.65 -8.12
C THR A 29 20.58 -22.46 -6.97
N ASP A 30 21.87 -22.55 -7.27
CA ASP A 30 22.93 -22.38 -6.26
C ASP A 30 22.87 -21.03 -5.51
N THR A 31 22.31 -20.00 -6.17
CA THR A 31 22.27 -18.64 -5.61
C THR A 31 20.86 -18.08 -5.44
N TRP A 32 19.83 -18.77 -5.93
CA TRP A 32 18.46 -18.32 -5.91
C TRP A 32 17.53 -19.42 -5.37
N PHE A 33 16.80 -19.10 -4.32
CA PHE A 33 15.91 -20.02 -3.58
C PHE A 33 14.53 -19.40 -3.51
N PRO A 34 13.63 -19.71 -4.49
CA PRO A 34 12.29 -19.15 -4.51
C PRO A 34 11.46 -19.67 -3.34
N VAL A 35 10.68 -18.80 -2.73
CA VAL A 35 9.73 -19.15 -1.66
C VAL A 35 8.34 -19.23 -2.26
N PRO A 36 7.55 -20.27 -1.98
CA PRO A 36 6.17 -20.38 -2.43
C PRO A 36 5.34 -19.16 -2.04
N HIS A 37 4.49 -18.67 -2.96
CA HIS A 37 3.65 -17.51 -2.69
C HIS A 37 2.76 -17.68 -1.45
N ALA A 38 2.12 -18.84 -1.35
CA ALA A 38 1.25 -19.16 -0.21
C ALA A 38 2.00 -19.21 1.13
N GLU A 39 3.27 -19.64 1.13
CA GLU A 39 4.11 -19.69 2.32
C GLU A 39 4.43 -18.27 2.81
N VAL A 40 4.78 -17.36 1.90
CA VAL A 40 5.03 -15.96 2.25
C VAL A 40 3.82 -15.32 2.91
N VAL A 41 2.63 -15.43 2.34
CA VAL A 41 1.41 -14.81 2.90
C VAL A 41 0.97 -15.48 4.20
N THR A 42 1.13 -16.80 4.31
CA THR A 42 0.80 -17.56 5.52
C THR A 42 1.75 -17.19 6.67
N THR A 43 3.03 -17.02 6.37
CA THR A 43 4.04 -16.59 7.34
C THR A 43 3.72 -15.19 7.86
N VAL A 44 3.43 -14.24 6.97
CA VAL A 44 3.02 -12.88 7.39
C VAL A 44 1.75 -12.93 8.23
N GLY A 45 0.74 -13.70 7.84
CA GLY A 45 -0.50 -13.86 8.60
C GLY A 45 -0.26 -14.41 10.01
N LYS A 46 0.61 -15.42 10.15
CA LYS A 46 0.98 -15.98 11.46
C LYS A 46 1.69 -14.95 12.35
N VAL A 47 2.62 -14.17 11.78
CA VAL A 47 3.34 -13.12 12.52
C VAL A 47 2.38 -12.03 12.98
N LEU A 48 1.46 -11.56 12.12
CA LEU A 48 0.44 -10.58 12.48
C LEU A 48 -0.47 -11.09 13.61
N ASN A 49 -1.02 -12.28 13.45
CA ASN A 49 -1.91 -12.89 14.47
C ASN A 49 -1.18 -13.13 15.79
N GLY A 50 0.08 -13.60 15.75
CA GLY A 50 0.92 -13.78 16.93
C GLY A 50 1.23 -12.49 17.68
N ALA A 51 1.23 -11.35 16.99
CA ALA A 51 1.37 -10.01 17.56
C ALA A 51 0.03 -9.35 17.96
N GLY A 52 -1.09 -10.07 17.87
CA GLY A 52 -2.42 -9.60 18.27
C GLY A 52 -3.17 -8.81 17.21
N PHE A 53 -2.68 -8.76 15.97
CA PHE A 53 -3.41 -8.13 14.86
C PHE A 53 -4.36 -9.13 14.20
N THR A 54 -5.64 -8.79 14.10
CA THR A 54 -6.64 -9.60 13.38
C THR A 54 -6.74 -9.14 11.94
N ILE A 55 -6.65 -10.08 11.01
CA ILE A 55 -6.86 -9.84 9.58
C ILE A 55 -8.36 -9.97 9.30
N GLU A 56 -9.01 -8.88 8.88
CA GLU A 56 -10.43 -8.90 8.51
C GLU A 56 -10.63 -9.33 7.06
N ARG A 57 -9.73 -8.89 6.18
CA ARG A 57 -9.82 -9.16 4.75
C ARG A 57 -8.42 -9.34 4.18
N ALA A 58 -8.25 -10.38 3.38
CA ALA A 58 -7.04 -10.55 2.58
C ALA A 58 -7.44 -10.73 1.11
N ARG A 59 -6.67 -10.08 0.21
CA ARG A 59 -6.85 -10.19 -1.24
C ARG A 59 -5.52 -10.58 -1.86
N TYR A 60 -5.56 -11.50 -2.79
CA TYR A 60 -4.39 -12.05 -3.46
C TYR A 60 -4.50 -11.83 -4.96
N GLY A 61 -3.44 -11.37 -5.58
CA GLY A 61 -3.35 -11.20 -7.03
C GLY A 61 -2.13 -11.91 -7.59
N LEU A 62 -2.31 -12.59 -8.72
CA LEU A 62 -1.26 -13.23 -9.49
C LEU A 62 -1.10 -12.56 -10.84
N ALA A 63 0.13 -12.47 -11.32
CA ALA A 63 0.49 -11.88 -12.61
C ALA A 63 1.66 -12.62 -13.25
N ARG A 64 1.88 -12.41 -14.56
CA ARG A 64 3.02 -12.96 -15.29
C ARG A 64 3.09 -14.48 -15.22
N ASN A 65 2.01 -15.16 -15.65
CA ASN A 65 1.87 -16.62 -15.58
C ASN A 65 2.11 -17.13 -14.13
N ASP A 66 1.48 -16.46 -13.18
CA ASP A 66 1.52 -16.76 -11.75
C ASP A 66 2.93 -16.63 -11.09
N ALA A 67 3.90 -16.09 -11.81
CA ALA A 67 5.25 -15.89 -11.29
C ALA A 67 5.37 -14.73 -10.29
N ARG A 68 4.39 -13.82 -10.24
CA ARG A 68 4.39 -12.63 -9.38
C ARG A 68 3.13 -12.57 -8.55
N MET A 69 3.29 -12.40 -7.25
CA MET A 69 2.20 -12.30 -6.28
C MET A 69 2.21 -10.95 -5.59
N PHE A 70 1.02 -10.39 -5.40
CA PHE A 70 0.72 -9.27 -4.53
C PHE A 70 -0.43 -9.62 -3.61
N CYS A 71 -0.33 -9.22 -2.35
CA CYS A 71 -1.37 -9.41 -1.36
C CYS A 71 -1.59 -8.10 -0.59
N THR A 72 -2.83 -7.78 -0.27
CA THR A 72 -3.18 -6.78 0.74
C THR A 72 -3.97 -7.46 1.85
N MET A 73 -3.67 -7.10 3.10
CA MET A 73 -4.39 -7.55 4.28
C MET A 73 -4.87 -6.32 5.05
N ASP A 74 -6.19 -6.18 5.19
CA ASP A 74 -6.82 -5.15 6.01
C ASP A 74 -6.93 -5.69 7.43
N LEU A 75 -6.43 -4.91 8.39
CA LEU A 75 -6.43 -5.29 9.78
C LEU A 75 -7.62 -4.65 10.51
N SER A 76 -8.15 -5.32 11.54
CA SER A 76 -9.24 -4.80 12.37
C SER A 76 -8.87 -3.52 13.16
N THR A 77 -7.60 -3.11 13.08
CA THR A 77 -7.03 -1.99 13.83
C THR A 77 -7.45 -0.65 13.22
N PRO A 78 -8.31 0.15 13.88
CA PRO A 78 -8.72 1.46 13.39
C PRO A 78 -7.56 2.46 13.54
N LEU A 79 -7.42 3.35 12.55
CA LEU A 79 -6.52 4.51 12.59
C LEU A 79 -7.31 5.81 12.80
N ALA A 80 -8.48 5.90 12.19
CA ALA A 80 -9.44 6.99 12.35
C ALA A 80 -10.83 6.50 11.92
N GLN A 81 -11.87 7.33 12.02
CA GLN A 81 -13.17 7.00 11.48
C GLN A 81 -13.06 6.68 9.99
N GLY A 82 -13.50 5.50 9.57
CA GLY A 82 -13.44 5.05 8.17
C GLY A 82 -12.03 4.71 7.65
N VAL A 83 -11.00 4.68 8.51
CA VAL A 83 -9.61 4.35 8.14
C VAL A 83 -9.07 3.24 9.03
N LYS A 84 -8.53 2.18 8.42
CA LYS A 84 -7.89 1.06 9.12
C LYS A 84 -6.44 0.86 8.68
N LEU A 85 -5.68 0.18 9.53
CA LEU A 85 -4.34 -0.28 9.21
C LEU A 85 -4.42 -1.38 8.14
N ALA A 86 -3.55 -1.31 7.16
CA ALA A 86 -3.42 -2.32 6.11
C ALA A 86 -1.94 -2.68 5.89
N VAL A 87 -1.70 -3.88 5.43
CA VAL A 87 -0.36 -4.31 5.02
C VAL A 87 -0.37 -4.83 3.59
N GLY A 88 0.72 -4.57 2.88
CA GLY A 88 0.99 -5.10 1.55
C GLY A 88 2.10 -6.14 1.60
N VAL A 89 1.94 -7.23 0.85
CA VAL A 89 2.94 -8.29 0.71
C VAL A 89 3.16 -8.55 -0.77
N ARG A 90 4.41 -8.80 -1.16
CA ARG A 90 4.75 -9.18 -2.54
C ARG A 90 5.77 -10.30 -2.56
N ASN A 91 5.71 -11.11 -3.61
CA ASN A 91 6.68 -12.17 -3.86
C ASN A 91 6.83 -12.41 -5.37
N SER A 92 8.03 -12.79 -5.82
CA SER A 92 8.24 -13.20 -7.21
C SER A 92 9.05 -14.47 -7.34
N CYS A 93 8.62 -15.35 -8.23
CA CYS A 93 9.31 -16.57 -8.62
C CYS A 93 9.98 -16.45 -10.02
N ASP A 94 10.11 -15.23 -10.55
CA ASP A 94 10.77 -14.89 -11.83
C ASP A 94 12.00 -13.98 -11.64
N LYS A 95 12.49 -13.84 -10.42
CA LYS A 95 13.63 -12.97 -10.03
C LYS A 95 13.38 -11.46 -10.23
N SER A 96 12.16 -11.04 -10.53
CA SER A 96 11.85 -9.64 -10.84
C SER A 96 11.94 -8.70 -9.64
N PHE A 97 11.65 -9.20 -8.44
CA PHE A 97 11.74 -8.44 -7.20
C PHE A 97 11.87 -9.33 -5.96
N PRO A 98 12.35 -8.78 -4.84
CA PRO A 98 12.47 -9.51 -3.58
C PRO A 98 11.12 -9.75 -2.91
N ILE A 99 11.06 -10.68 -1.96
CA ILE A 99 9.97 -10.78 -1.01
C ILE A 99 9.86 -9.44 -0.28
N GLY A 100 8.66 -8.90 -0.14
CA GLY A 100 8.44 -7.60 0.50
C GLY A 100 7.21 -7.57 1.38
N PHE A 101 7.29 -6.78 2.44
CA PHE A 101 6.22 -6.44 3.37
C PHE A 101 6.23 -4.93 3.58
N VAL A 102 5.07 -4.30 3.67
CA VAL A 102 4.93 -2.86 3.91
C VAL A 102 3.63 -2.60 4.67
N ALA A 103 3.64 -1.63 5.59
CA ALA A 103 2.43 -1.16 6.26
C ALA A 103 1.91 0.15 5.66
N GLY A 104 0.62 0.41 5.83
CA GLY A 104 -0.07 1.61 5.36
C GLY A 104 -1.46 1.73 5.93
N SER A 105 -2.24 2.64 5.37
CA SER A 105 -3.61 2.92 5.74
C SER A 105 -4.58 2.68 4.57
N ARG A 106 -5.78 2.23 4.86
CA ARG A 106 -6.87 2.08 3.88
C ARG A 106 -8.11 2.85 4.33
N VAL A 107 -8.64 3.68 3.43
CA VAL A 107 -9.91 4.40 3.60
C VAL A 107 -11.03 3.57 2.99
N PHE A 108 -12.02 3.19 3.80
CA PHE A 108 -13.07 2.25 3.37
C PHE A 108 -14.11 2.84 2.44
N VAL A 109 -14.39 4.14 2.55
CA VAL A 109 -15.42 4.80 1.72
C VAL A 109 -15.08 4.76 0.23
N CYS A 110 -13.79 4.87 -0.11
CA CYS A 110 -13.31 4.96 -1.49
C CYS A 110 -12.27 3.88 -1.83
N ASP A 111 -12.04 2.92 -0.93
CA ASP A 111 -11.02 1.86 -1.05
C ASP A 111 -9.58 2.39 -1.31
N ASN A 112 -9.33 3.66 -0.93
CA ASN A 112 -8.02 4.28 -1.07
C ASN A 112 -7.00 3.61 -0.15
N LEU A 113 -5.87 3.20 -0.71
CA LEU A 113 -4.76 2.59 0.00
C LEU A 113 -3.50 3.45 -0.16
N ALA A 114 -2.80 3.69 0.94
CA ALA A 114 -1.51 4.38 0.92
C ALA A 114 -0.51 3.63 1.81
N PHE A 115 0.68 3.39 1.28
CA PHE A 115 1.76 2.74 2.02
C PHE A 115 2.77 3.73 2.55
N ARG A 116 3.46 3.35 3.63
CA ARG A 116 4.46 4.15 4.33
C ARG A 116 5.83 3.46 4.29
N SER A 117 6.89 4.24 4.20
CA SER A 117 8.27 3.74 4.15
C SER A 117 8.80 3.26 5.50
N GLU A 118 8.26 3.77 6.60
CA GLU A 118 8.73 3.49 7.96
C GLU A 118 8.63 2.01 8.32
N ILE A 119 7.60 1.32 7.78
CA ILE A 119 7.42 -0.12 7.94
C ILE A 119 7.52 -0.76 6.56
N SER A 120 8.74 -0.98 6.11
CA SER A 120 9.01 -1.65 4.84
C SER A 120 10.14 -2.67 4.98
N VAL A 121 9.89 -3.89 4.55
CA VAL A 121 10.87 -4.99 4.54
C VAL A 121 11.00 -5.53 3.14
N ALA A 122 12.25 -5.78 2.70
CA ALA A 122 12.53 -6.49 1.45
C ALA A 122 13.70 -7.45 1.63
N ARG A 123 13.56 -8.69 1.18
CA ARG A 123 14.61 -9.72 1.25
C ARG A 123 14.71 -10.48 -0.06
N LYS A 124 15.95 -10.63 -0.55
CA LYS A 124 16.25 -11.42 -1.77
C LYS A 124 16.02 -12.90 -1.52
N HIS A 125 15.70 -13.63 -2.57
CA HIS A 125 15.55 -15.10 -2.59
C HIS A 125 16.92 -15.78 -2.55
N THR A 126 17.56 -15.78 -1.39
CA THR A 126 18.83 -16.49 -1.12
C THR A 126 18.56 -17.69 -0.22
N ARG A 127 19.56 -18.58 0.00
CA ARG A 127 19.43 -19.74 0.88
C ARG A 127 18.79 -19.43 2.24
N TYR A 128 19.03 -18.25 2.80
CA TYR A 128 18.49 -17.81 4.08
C TYR A 128 17.46 -16.68 3.91
N GLY A 129 16.97 -16.46 2.68
CA GLY A 129 16.07 -15.35 2.36
C GLY A 129 14.76 -15.42 3.11
N GLU A 130 14.18 -16.59 3.23
CA GLU A 130 12.93 -16.84 3.95
C GLU A 130 13.08 -16.59 5.46
N THR A 131 14.08 -17.19 6.11
CA THR A 131 14.35 -16.97 7.54
C THR A 131 14.59 -15.49 7.84
N ARG A 132 15.41 -14.82 7.03
CA ARG A 132 15.66 -13.38 7.18
C ARG A 132 14.45 -12.52 6.91
N PHE A 133 13.54 -12.97 6.04
CA PHE A 133 12.27 -12.30 5.82
C PHE A 133 11.35 -12.44 7.02
N LEU A 134 11.23 -13.65 7.59
CA LEU A 134 10.46 -13.91 8.80
C LEU A 134 10.95 -13.06 9.97
N GLU A 135 12.27 -13.06 10.24
CA GLU A 135 12.88 -12.25 11.31
C GLU A 135 12.60 -10.75 11.12
N ALA A 136 12.83 -10.23 9.94
CA ALA A 136 12.62 -8.81 9.64
C ALA A 136 11.13 -8.42 9.65
N THR A 137 10.24 -9.31 9.21
CA THR A 137 8.79 -9.09 9.28
C THR A 137 8.31 -9.13 10.72
N SER A 138 8.82 -10.05 11.55
CA SER A 138 8.50 -10.11 12.98
C SER A 138 8.90 -8.82 13.69
N LEU A 139 10.09 -8.29 13.43
CA LEU A 139 10.54 -7.01 13.97
C LEU A 139 9.68 -5.84 13.47
N ALA A 140 9.35 -5.82 12.18
CA ALA A 140 8.48 -4.80 11.59
C ALA A 140 7.08 -4.83 12.22
N VAL A 141 6.51 -6.01 12.44
CA VAL A 141 5.18 -6.18 13.08
C VAL A 141 5.20 -5.76 14.55
N GLN A 142 6.28 -5.99 15.30
CA GLN A 142 6.44 -5.46 16.67
C GLN A 142 6.35 -3.92 16.70
N ASN A 143 6.84 -3.25 15.67
CA ASN A 143 6.78 -1.79 15.56
C ASN A 143 5.44 -1.26 15.01
N LEU A 144 4.52 -2.14 14.57
CA LEU A 144 3.22 -1.72 14.01
C LEU A 144 2.36 -0.96 15.02
N GLN A 145 2.46 -1.26 16.31
CA GLN A 145 1.69 -0.56 17.33
C GLN A 145 2.14 0.91 17.44
N GLN A 146 3.45 1.15 17.49
CA GLN A 146 3.99 2.51 17.49
C GLN A 146 3.68 3.24 16.18
N PHE A 147 3.78 2.55 15.06
CA PHE A 147 3.39 3.06 13.75
C PHE A 147 1.92 3.49 13.73
N ARG A 148 1.02 2.66 14.28
CA ARG A 148 -0.40 2.98 14.41
C ARG A 148 -0.60 4.30 15.15
N ASP A 149 0.04 4.47 16.30
CA ASP A 149 -0.12 5.66 17.13
C ASP A 149 0.40 6.94 16.43
N THR A 150 1.45 6.81 15.65
CA THR A 150 1.98 7.88 14.79
C THR A 150 1.02 8.21 13.65
N GLU A 151 0.49 7.19 12.98
CA GLU A 151 -0.41 7.36 11.84
C GLU A 151 -1.77 7.95 12.25
N VAL A 152 -2.29 7.59 13.44
CA VAL A 152 -3.49 8.22 14.02
C VAL A 152 -3.29 9.72 14.17
N LYS A 153 -2.17 10.15 14.80
CA LYS A 153 -1.86 11.56 14.97
C LYS A 153 -1.74 12.31 13.65
N ARG A 154 -1.10 11.66 12.67
CA ARG A 154 -0.91 12.21 11.33
C ARG A 154 -2.25 12.41 10.60
N ILE A 155 -3.13 11.40 10.61
CA ILE A 155 -4.45 11.49 9.97
C ILE A 155 -5.27 12.59 10.63
N CYS A 156 -5.24 12.72 11.97
CA CYS A 156 -5.89 13.80 12.67
C CYS A 156 -5.32 15.17 12.22
N ALA A 157 -3.99 15.33 12.19
CA ALA A 157 -3.37 16.57 11.71
C ALA A 157 -3.78 16.92 10.27
N PHE A 158 -3.83 15.92 9.37
CA PHE A 158 -4.30 16.14 7.98
C PHE A 158 -5.77 16.55 7.90
N ARG A 159 -6.63 16.03 8.78
CA ARG A 159 -8.06 16.39 8.85
C ARG A 159 -8.28 17.77 9.44
N ASP A 160 -7.49 18.14 10.45
CA ASP A 160 -7.62 19.39 11.16
C ASP A 160 -6.97 20.56 10.41
N THR A 161 -6.03 20.30 9.50
CA THR A 161 -5.34 21.32 8.71
C THR A 161 -6.19 21.73 7.51
N GLY A 162 -6.73 22.96 7.56
CA GLY A 162 -7.39 23.61 6.44
C GLY A 162 -6.39 23.89 5.30
N LEU A 163 -6.88 23.92 4.07
CA LEU A 163 -6.06 24.12 2.88
C LEU A 163 -6.66 25.16 1.97
N LEU A 164 -5.94 26.26 1.70
CA LEU A 164 -6.32 27.26 0.74
C LEU A 164 -6.18 26.73 -0.69
N SER A 165 -6.96 27.25 -1.62
CA SER A 165 -6.90 26.80 -3.03
C SER A 165 -5.50 26.98 -3.63
N VAL A 166 -4.81 28.07 -3.33
CA VAL A 166 -3.45 28.33 -3.81
C VAL A 166 -2.43 27.35 -3.26
N GLU A 167 -2.60 26.90 -2.01
CA GLU A 167 -1.74 25.87 -1.38
C GLU A 167 -1.99 24.51 -1.99
N ALA A 168 -3.26 24.17 -2.24
CA ALA A 168 -3.62 22.93 -2.92
C ALA A 168 -3.05 22.89 -4.35
N ASP A 169 -3.18 23.97 -5.13
CA ASP A 169 -2.63 24.06 -6.48
C ASP A 169 -1.09 23.97 -6.45
N SER A 170 -0.43 24.57 -5.45
CA SER A 170 1.02 24.45 -5.25
C SER A 170 1.44 23.02 -4.94
N LEU A 171 0.73 22.30 -4.04
CA LEU A 171 1.01 20.91 -3.72
C LEU A 171 0.81 19.98 -4.92
N ILE A 172 -0.22 20.21 -5.72
CA ILE A 172 -0.48 19.46 -6.95
C ILE A 172 0.68 19.65 -7.94
N LEU A 173 1.14 20.90 -8.12
CA LEU A 173 2.27 21.20 -8.99
C LEU A 173 3.56 20.56 -8.48
N GLN A 174 3.87 20.67 -7.20
CA GLN A 174 5.03 20.02 -6.59
C GLN A 174 5.01 18.49 -6.77
N ALA A 175 3.84 17.86 -6.60
CA ALA A 175 3.69 16.42 -6.83
C ALA A 175 3.99 16.04 -8.30
N TYR A 176 3.59 16.89 -9.24
CA TYR A 176 3.90 16.70 -10.66
C TYR A 176 5.40 16.88 -10.95
N GLU A 177 6.01 17.95 -10.46
CA GLU A 177 7.45 18.24 -10.63
C GLU A 177 8.35 17.16 -10.04
N ARG A 178 7.94 16.57 -8.89
CA ARG A 178 8.65 15.45 -8.25
C ARG A 178 8.37 14.08 -8.92
N GLY A 179 7.52 14.03 -9.94
CA GLY A 179 7.15 12.79 -10.63
C GLY A 179 6.26 11.84 -9.83
N VAL A 180 5.66 12.32 -8.72
CA VAL A 180 4.65 11.58 -7.94
C VAL A 180 3.43 11.29 -8.79
N ILE A 181 2.99 12.29 -9.55
CA ILE A 181 1.93 12.14 -10.56
C ILE A 181 2.46 12.48 -11.96
N SER A 182 1.86 11.86 -12.96
CA SER A 182 2.14 12.16 -14.37
C SER A 182 1.20 13.25 -14.90
N SER A 183 1.54 13.84 -16.06
CA SER A 183 0.65 14.73 -16.79
C SER A 183 -0.71 14.10 -17.10
N HIS A 184 -0.75 12.79 -17.27
CA HIS A 184 -1.99 12.02 -17.50
C HIS A 184 -2.88 11.94 -16.25
N SER A 185 -2.29 11.83 -15.07
CA SER A 185 -3.02 11.73 -13.79
C SER A 185 -3.40 13.09 -13.20
N LEU A 186 -2.75 14.17 -13.62
CA LEU A 186 -2.96 15.52 -13.12
C LEU A 186 -4.43 15.99 -13.23
N PRO A 187 -5.13 15.84 -14.38
CA PRO A 187 -6.54 16.22 -14.49
C PRO A 187 -7.45 15.45 -13.51
N ASP A 188 -7.16 14.16 -13.27
CA ASP A 188 -7.95 13.34 -12.36
C ASP A 188 -7.78 13.80 -10.92
N VAL A 189 -6.55 14.14 -10.48
CA VAL A 189 -6.29 14.72 -9.15
C VAL A 189 -7.07 16.03 -8.98
N VAL A 190 -6.97 16.95 -9.95
CA VAL A 190 -7.68 18.23 -9.92
C VAL A 190 -9.20 18.02 -9.86
N LYS A 191 -9.74 17.08 -10.64
CA LYS A 191 -11.16 16.72 -10.62
C LYS A 191 -11.58 16.19 -9.25
N CYS A 192 -10.87 15.19 -8.71
CA CYS A 192 -11.18 14.61 -7.40
C CYS A 192 -11.07 15.65 -6.28
N TRP A 193 -10.13 16.61 -6.36
CA TRP A 193 -10.01 17.70 -5.40
C TRP A 193 -11.15 18.70 -5.50
N ARG A 194 -11.48 19.17 -6.71
CA ARG A 194 -12.49 20.23 -6.92
C ARG A 194 -13.92 19.74 -6.80
N ALA A 195 -14.19 18.49 -7.19
CA ALA A 195 -15.50 17.86 -7.16
C ALA A 195 -15.38 16.45 -6.56
N PRO A 196 -15.16 16.32 -5.23
CA PRO A 196 -15.04 15.03 -4.58
C PRO A 196 -16.35 14.24 -4.66
N GLU A 197 -16.24 12.94 -4.93
CA GLU A 197 -17.38 12.02 -5.05
C GLU A 197 -18.03 11.72 -3.67
N PHE A 198 -17.23 11.76 -2.59
CA PHE A 198 -17.67 11.43 -1.24
C PHE A 198 -17.77 12.67 -0.37
N GLU A 199 -18.84 12.78 0.43
CA GLU A 199 -19.06 13.89 1.36
C GLU A 199 -17.92 14.08 2.36
N GLU A 200 -17.28 12.99 2.78
CA GLU A 200 -16.13 13.00 3.69
C GLU A 200 -14.96 13.86 3.18
N PHE A 201 -14.83 14.03 1.85
CA PHE A 201 -13.75 14.79 1.23
C PHE A 201 -14.15 16.19 0.74
N GLN A 202 -15.39 16.62 1.02
CA GLN A 202 -15.84 17.98 0.69
C GLN A 202 -15.12 19.07 1.52
N PRO A 203 -14.78 18.86 2.82
CA PRO A 203 -13.99 19.83 3.56
C PRO A 203 -12.65 20.10 2.86
N ARG A 204 -12.26 21.38 2.77
CA ARG A 204 -11.00 21.79 2.14
C ARG A 204 -9.85 21.62 3.13
N THR A 205 -9.42 20.39 3.32
CA THR A 205 -8.34 20.01 4.24
C THR A 205 -7.22 19.27 3.50
N VAL A 206 -6.07 19.17 4.16
CA VAL A 206 -4.94 18.35 3.69
C VAL A 206 -5.37 16.90 3.47
N TRP A 207 -6.24 16.35 4.35
CA TRP A 207 -6.80 15.01 4.21
C TRP A 207 -7.58 14.81 2.90
N SER A 208 -8.43 15.77 2.57
CA SER A 208 -9.25 15.71 1.35
C SER A 208 -8.39 15.77 0.08
N LEU A 209 -7.36 16.62 0.06
CA LEU A 209 -6.43 16.67 -1.06
C LEU A 209 -5.60 15.38 -1.15
N PHE A 210 -5.09 14.85 -0.04
CA PHE A 210 -4.38 13.58 -0.02
C PHE A 210 -5.22 12.44 -0.61
N ASN A 211 -6.52 12.39 -0.25
CA ASN A 211 -7.45 11.39 -0.80
C ASN A 211 -7.76 11.64 -2.29
N ALA A 212 -7.77 12.87 -2.76
CA ALA A 212 -7.89 13.15 -4.20
C ALA A 212 -6.73 12.55 -5.00
N PHE A 213 -5.49 12.62 -4.47
CA PHE A 213 -4.34 11.97 -5.07
C PHE A 213 -4.45 10.44 -5.05
N THR A 214 -4.76 9.85 -3.91
CA THR A 214 -4.83 8.38 -3.78
C THR A 214 -5.96 7.80 -4.62
N SER A 215 -7.08 8.50 -4.76
CA SER A 215 -8.19 8.14 -5.64
C SER A 215 -7.76 8.16 -7.12
N ALA A 216 -7.13 9.25 -7.56
CA ALA A 216 -6.63 9.38 -8.94
C ALA A 216 -5.53 8.34 -9.28
N LEU A 217 -4.72 7.95 -8.29
CA LEU A 217 -3.67 6.95 -8.43
C LEU A 217 -4.21 5.51 -8.36
N GLY A 218 -5.40 5.27 -7.81
CA GLY A 218 -5.99 3.94 -7.62
C GLY A 218 -6.08 3.12 -8.91
N GLY A 219 -6.47 3.74 -10.03
CA GLY A 219 -6.48 3.09 -11.34
C GLY A 219 -5.09 2.70 -11.86
N ALA A 220 -4.04 3.42 -11.47
CA ALA A 220 -2.66 3.08 -11.80
C ALA A 220 -2.10 1.96 -10.91
N ALA A 221 -2.61 1.82 -9.68
CA ALA A 221 -2.26 0.75 -8.77
C ALA A 221 -2.55 -0.64 -9.35
N ALA A 222 -3.67 -0.79 -10.02
CA ALA A 222 -4.06 -2.01 -10.72
C ALA A 222 -3.05 -2.43 -11.80
N LYS A 223 -2.33 -1.46 -12.39
CA LYS A 223 -1.36 -1.71 -13.47
C LYS A 223 0.05 -2.00 -12.96
N ASN A 224 0.46 -1.43 -11.84
CA ASN A 224 1.79 -1.61 -11.25
C ASN A 224 1.79 -1.35 -9.73
N PRO A 225 1.48 -2.36 -8.90
CA PRO A 225 1.44 -2.24 -7.44
C PRO A 225 2.76 -1.78 -6.80
N GLN A 226 3.92 -2.14 -7.38
CA GLN A 226 5.22 -1.68 -6.85
C GLN A 226 5.39 -0.17 -7.01
N ARG A 227 5.08 0.33 -8.23
CA ARG A 227 5.14 1.76 -8.51
C ARG A 227 4.13 2.51 -7.65
N PHE A 228 2.93 1.95 -7.47
CA PHE A 228 1.92 2.53 -6.60
C PHE A 228 2.41 2.67 -5.16
N ALA A 229 3.00 1.63 -4.58
CA ALA A 229 3.55 1.68 -3.23
C ALA A 229 4.64 2.77 -3.12
N ALA A 230 5.60 2.82 -4.06
CA ALA A 230 6.62 3.85 -4.09
C ALA A 230 6.01 5.25 -4.23
N THR A 231 5.06 5.43 -5.15
CA THR A 231 4.37 6.71 -5.37
C THR A 231 3.62 7.19 -4.14
N THR A 232 2.91 6.29 -3.43
CA THR A 232 2.21 6.66 -2.19
C THR A 232 3.15 6.98 -1.04
N MET A 233 4.34 6.37 -0.97
CA MET A 233 5.39 6.73 -0.03
C MET A 233 5.92 8.15 -0.29
N GLU A 234 6.21 8.48 -1.54
CA GLU A 234 6.64 9.83 -1.96
C GLU A 234 5.56 10.88 -1.66
N LEU A 235 4.29 10.54 -1.97
CA LEU A 235 3.15 11.39 -1.65
C LEU A 235 3.04 11.68 -0.15
N ASN A 236 3.18 10.65 0.68
CA ASN A 236 3.19 10.81 2.13
C ASN A 236 4.28 11.79 2.57
N THR A 237 5.50 11.65 2.05
CA THR A 237 6.62 12.54 2.38
C THR A 237 6.32 13.99 1.99
N LEU A 238 5.73 14.23 0.82
CA LEU A 238 5.34 15.57 0.38
C LEU A 238 4.36 16.23 1.35
N PHE A 239 3.30 15.51 1.72
CA PHE A 239 2.25 16.04 2.60
C PHE A 239 2.71 16.20 4.05
N ASP A 240 3.53 15.27 4.56
CA ASP A 240 4.13 15.37 5.90
C ASP A 240 5.02 16.62 5.99
N THR A 241 5.84 16.87 4.95
CA THR A 241 6.70 18.07 4.89
C THR A 241 5.87 19.34 4.88
N PHE A 242 4.76 19.38 4.14
CA PHE A 242 3.87 20.53 4.10
C PHE A 242 3.25 20.81 5.48
N VAL A 243 2.67 19.81 6.15
CA VAL A 243 2.05 19.99 7.47
C VAL A 243 3.06 20.39 8.55
N GLN A 244 4.31 19.94 8.45
CA GLN A 244 5.38 20.34 9.37
C GLN A 244 5.87 21.79 9.15
N SER A 245 5.57 22.38 8.00
CA SER A 245 6.02 23.74 7.66
C SER A 245 5.04 24.84 8.08
N ILE A 246 3.85 24.48 8.54
CA ILE A 246 2.80 25.39 9.06
C ILE A 246 2.62 25.21 10.54
#